data_f14d201edc7f65d4095b38e1f49c680d
#
_entry.id   f14d201edc7f65d4095b38e1f49c680d
#
_cell.length_a   1.000
_cell.length_b   1.000
_cell.length_c   1.000
_cell.angle_alpha   90.00
_cell.angle_beta   90.00
_cell.angle_gamma   90.00
#
_symmetry.space_group_name_H-M   'P 1'
#
loop_
_entity.id
_entity.type
_entity.pdbx_description
1 polymer ?
#
loop_
_entity_poly.entity_id
_entity_poly.type
_entity_poly.pdbx_seq_one_letter_code
_entity_poly.pdbx_strand_id
1 'polypeptide(L)'
;MSWQATVLTIFPEMLPGPLAYSLAGKALDAGIWRLETVDIRDFAGDKHRSVDDAPFGGGPGMVMRPDVLDAAIEGGGGVGPLIHLSPRGRPLDQERVRQLAMMPGVRLICGRFEGIDERVLEARAIEEVSLGDFVLSGGEPAAIALIDACVWLLPGIVGCAETLAEESFADGLLEYPHYTRPQVWQGRAVPEVLVSGDHRRIRAWRRAEAERLTRERRPDLWQRYGSRQSD
;
A
#
# COMPACT_ATOMS: atom_id res chain seq x y z
N MET A 1 16.36 3.65 13.22
CA MET A 1 15.09 4.31 13.65
C MET A 1 13.96 3.43 13.18
N SER A 2 12.88 3.30 13.97
CA SER A 2 11.69 2.53 13.61
C SER A 2 10.90 3.29 12.55
N TRP A 3 10.40 2.61 11.52
CA TRP A 3 9.49 3.19 10.53
C TRP A 3 8.11 3.47 11.19
N GLN A 4 7.49 4.59 10.86
CA GLN A 4 6.27 5.02 11.53
C GLN A 4 5.13 5.24 10.55
N ALA A 5 3.97 4.61 10.79
CA ALA A 5 2.71 4.97 10.15
C ALA A 5 1.86 5.77 11.12
N THR A 6 1.44 6.97 10.71
CA THR A 6 0.46 7.78 11.45
C THR A 6 -0.80 7.88 10.61
N VAL A 7 -1.94 7.42 11.13
CA VAL A 7 -3.21 7.36 10.38
C VAL A 7 -4.24 8.27 11.02
N LEU A 8 -4.64 9.30 10.27
CA LEU A 8 -5.72 10.21 10.63
C LEU A 8 -7.04 9.61 10.13
N THR A 9 -7.95 9.29 11.03
CA THR A 9 -9.21 8.57 10.73
C THR A 9 -10.30 8.97 11.72
N ILE A 10 -11.54 8.72 11.37
CA ILE A 10 -12.68 8.78 12.30
C ILE A 10 -13.04 7.42 12.90
N PHE A 11 -12.28 6.36 12.54
CA PHE A 11 -12.45 4.98 13.05
C PHE A 11 -11.11 4.39 13.50
N PRO A 12 -10.45 4.94 14.54
CA PRO A 12 -9.16 4.46 15.01
C PRO A 12 -9.17 2.98 15.42
N GLU A 13 -10.35 2.46 15.84
CA GLU A 13 -10.56 1.07 16.22
C GLU A 13 -10.43 0.06 15.05
N MET A 14 -10.45 0.52 13.80
CA MET A 14 -10.18 -0.34 12.64
C MET A 14 -8.71 -0.72 12.50
N LEU A 15 -7.83 -0.05 13.24
CA LEU A 15 -6.39 -0.23 13.20
C LEU A 15 -5.87 -0.83 14.53
N PRO A 16 -4.83 -1.67 14.50
CA PRO A 16 -4.08 -2.11 13.32
C PRO A 16 -4.81 -3.13 12.43
N GLY A 17 -5.96 -3.68 12.84
CA GLY A 17 -6.71 -4.67 12.08
C GLY A 17 -5.85 -5.88 11.67
N PRO A 18 -5.82 -6.29 10.39
CA PRO A 18 -5.02 -7.42 9.94
C PRO A 18 -3.50 -7.24 10.11
N LEU A 19 -3.02 -6.00 10.24
CA LEU A 19 -1.60 -5.71 10.49
C LEU A 19 -1.12 -6.18 11.87
N ALA A 20 -2.02 -6.55 12.79
CA ALA A 20 -1.67 -7.16 14.07
C ALA A 20 -1.20 -8.62 13.95
N TYR A 21 -1.28 -9.22 12.76
CA TYR A 21 -1.02 -10.64 12.56
C TYR A 21 0.16 -10.89 11.64
N SER A 22 0.61 -12.18 11.59
CA SER A 22 1.67 -12.65 10.70
C SER A 22 3.00 -11.89 10.88
N LEU A 23 3.70 -11.59 9.80
CA LEU A 23 4.99 -10.91 9.82
C LEU A 23 4.86 -9.43 10.20
N ALA A 24 3.82 -8.75 9.71
CA ALA A 24 3.57 -7.36 10.06
C ALA A 24 3.34 -7.18 11.56
N GLY A 25 2.51 -8.05 12.19
CA GLY A 25 2.25 -8.02 13.62
C GLY A 25 3.49 -8.32 14.47
N LYS A 26 4.26 -9.36 14.10
CA LYS A 26 5.54 -9.66 14.78
C LYS A 26 6.53 -8.49 14.71
N ALA A 27 6.57 -7.80 13.59
CA ALA A 27 7.43 -6.65 13.38
C ALA A 27 6.97 -5.42 14.18
N LEU A 28 5.65 -5.25 14.35
CA LEU A 28 5.05 -4.24 15.21
C LEU A 28 5.44 -4.50 16.68
N ASP A 29 5.27 -5.73 17.16
CA ASP A 29 5.64 -6.16 18.51
C ASP A 29 7.15 -5.99 18.78
N ALA A 30 7.97 -6.26 17.76
CA ALA A 30 9.43 -6.09 17.85
C ALA A 30 9.89 -4.62 17.70
N GLY A 31 8.97 -3.68 17.43
CA GLY A 31 9.29 -2.26 17.28
C GLY A 31 10.06 -1.91 15.99
N ILE A 32 10.05 -2.79 14.98
CA ILE A 32 10.63 -2.52 13.65
C ILE A 32 9.86 -1.39 12.98
N TRP A 33 8.56 -1.40 13.15
CA TRP A 33 7.68 -0.31 12.76
C TRP A 33 6.71 0.03 13.90
N ARG A 34 6.05 1.19 13.79
CA ARG A 34 5.09 1.69 14.78
C ARG A 34 3.85 2.22 14.07
N LEU A 35 2.72 2.08 14.74
CA LEU A 35 1.44 2.64 14.30
C LEU A 35 0.96 3.66 15.33
N GLU A 36 0.60 4.83 14.86
CA GLU A 36 -0.15 5.84 15.62
C GLU A 36 -1.47 6.11 14.91
N THR A 37 -2.54 6.20 15.66
CA THR A 37 -3.86 6.57 15.15
C THR A 37 -4.27 7.90 15.75
N VAL A 38 -4.75 8.79 14.91
CA VAL A 38 -5.25 10.12 15.28
C VAL A 38 -6.75 10.15 14.97
N ASP A 39 -7.57 10.26 16.01
CA ASP A 39 -9.01 10.46 15.83
C ASP A 39 -9.27 11.90 15.41
N ILE A 40 -9.67 12.10 14.15
CA ILE A 40 -9.98 13.43 13.60
C ILE A 40 -11.07 14.13 14.43
N ARG A 41 -11.98 13.38 15.05
CA ARG A 41 -13.06 13.93 15.88
C ARG A 41 -12.54 14.66 17.13
N ASP A 42 -11.34 14.36 17.60
CA ASP A 42 -10.75 15.02 18.78
C ASP A 42 -10.39 16.48 18.52
N PHE A 43 -10.35 16.89 17.26
CA PHE A 43 -10.03 18.24 16.81
C PHE A 43 -11.27 19.08 16.47
N ALA A 44 -12.48 18.51 16.58
CA ALA A 44 -13.71 19.24 16.40
C ALA A 44 -14.01 20.12 17.63
N GLY A 45 -14.26 21.40 17.40
CA GLY A 45 -14.53 22.36 18.49
C GLY A 45 -15.94 22.37 19.03
N ASP A 46 -16.86 21.58 18.43
CA ASP A 46 -18.28 21.52 18.82
C ASP A 46 -18.57 20.32 19.74
N LYS A 47 -19.68 20.41 20.48
CA LYS A 47 -20.13 19.37 21.42
C LYS A 47 -20.39 18.01 20.74
N HIS A 48 -20.77 18.01 19.46
CA HIS A 48 -21.09 16.81 18.70
C HIS A 48 -19.87 16.20 18.01
N ARG A 49 -18.71 16.85 18.11
CA ARG A 49 -17.47 16.42 17.45
C ARG A 49 -17.66 16.23 15.94
N SER A 50 -18.36 17.20 15.30
CA SER A 50 -18.76 17.14 13.90
C SER A 50 -17.54 17.31 12.99
N VAL A 51 -17.31 16.33 12.12
CA VAL A 51 -16.15 16.29 11.19
C VAL A 51 -16.52 16.53 9.75
N ASP A 52 -17.82 16.64 9.45
CA ASP A 52 -18.38 16.74 8.11
C ASP A 52 -19.51 17.76 8.07
N ASP A 53 -19.81 18.24 6.85
CA ASP A 53 -20.93 19.15 6.59
C ASP A 53 -21.41 18.99 5.14
N ALA A 54 -22.58 19.56 4.82
CA ALA A 54 -23.16 19.51 3.49
C ALA A 54 -22.24 20.23 2.45
N PRO A 55 -22.10 19.66 1.24
CA PRO A 55 -21.26 20.26 0.21
C PRO A 55 -21.87 21.59 -0.30
N PHE A 56 -21.00 22.57 -0.55
CA PHE A 56 -21.40 23.76 -1.28
C PHE A 56 -21.84 23.39 -2.71
N GLY A 57 -22.91 24.03 -3.18
CA GLY A 57 -23.52 23.68 -4.45
C GLY A 57 -24.62 22.61 -4.35
N GLY A 58 -24.81 22.04 -3.16
CA GLY A 58 -25.80 20.98 -2.93
C GLY A 58 -25.34 19.61 -3.46
N GLY A 59 -26.22 18.64 -3.38
CA GLY A 59 -25.94 17.25 -3.78
C GLY A 59 -26.09 16.27 -2.61
N PRO A 60 -26.08 14.95 -2.88
CA PRO A 60 -26.10 13.94 -1.84
C PRO A 60 -24.77 13.86 -1.12
N GLY A 61 -24.79 13.33 0.12
CA GLY A 61 -23.59 13.08 0.91
C GLY A 61 -23.10 14.29 1.69
N MET A 62 -21.95 14.10 2.32
CA MET A 62 -21.29 15.07 3.21
C MET A 62 -19.82 15.16 2.80
N VAL A 63 -19.15 16.25 3.18
CA VAL A 63 -17.71 16.45 2.93
C VAL A 63 -17.02 16.70 4.27
N MET A 64 -15.86 16.13 4.45
CA MET A 64 -15.05 16.33 5.66
C MET A 64 -14.62 17.81 5.75
N ARG A 65 -14.86 18.41 6.91
CA ARG A 65 -14.65 19.83 7.19
C ARG A 65 -13.17 20.20 7.17
N PRO A 66 -12.82 21.30 6.49
CA PRO A 66 -11.43 21.73 6.36
C PRO A 66 -10.80 22.15 7.69
N ASP A 67 -11.54 22.87 8.55
CA ASP A 67 -11.05 23.38 9.83
C ASP A 67 -10.68 22.24 10.81
N VAL A 68 -11.50 21.19 10.87
CA VAL A 68 -11.26 20.05 11.74
C VAL A 68 -10.12 19.18 11.23
N LEU A 69 -10.11 18.90 9.92
CA LEU A 69 -9.06 18.11 9.30
C LEU A 69 -7.71 18.79 9.35
N ASP A 70 -7.65 20.11 9.09
CA ASP A 70 -6.44 20.90 9.17
C ASP A 70 -5.84 20.90 10.58
N ALA A 71 -6.68 21.09 11.61
CA ALA A 71 -6.27 20.98 13.00
C ALA A 71 -5.74 19.57 13.36
N ALA A 72 -6.38 18.51 12.83
CA ALA A 72 -5.92 17.15 13.04
C ALA A 72 -4.56 16.87 12.34
N ILE A 73 -4.33 17.42 11.17
CA ILE A 73 -3.04 17.33 10.46
C ILE A 73 -1.93 18.01 11.24
N GLU A 74 -2.20 19.19 11.79
CA GLU A 74 -1.23 19.99 12.55
C GLU A 74 -0.93 19.37 13.93
N GLY A 75 -1.97 18.96 14.66
CA GLY A 75 -1.85 18.41 16.01
C GLY A 75 -1.51 16.92 16.06
N GLY A 76 -1.78 16.18 15.01
CA GLY A 76 -1.65 14.73 14.97
C GLY A 76 -0.21 14.19 14.88
N GLY A 77 0.78 15.06 14.67
CA GLY A 77 2.18 14.65 14.61
C GLY A 77 2.53 13.74 13.44
N GLY A 78 3.46 12.81 13.69
CA GLY A 78 3.93 11.85 12.69
C GLY A 78 5.08 12.36 11.82
N VAL A 79 5.65 11.46 11.02
CA VAL A 79 6.80 11.74 10.15
C VAL A 79 6.54 11.25 8.72
N GLY A 80 7.23 11.86 7.77
CA GLY A 80 7.12 11.48 6.36
C GLY A 80 6.03 12.25 5.61
N PRO A 81 5.77 11.87 4.35
CA PRO A 81 4.80 12.53 3.50
C PRO A 81 3.38 12.37 4.02
N LEU A 82 2.56 13.37 3.77
CA LEU A 82 1.13 13.36 4.05
C LEU A 82 0.38 12.92 2.80
N ILE A 83 -0.34 11.80 2.89
CA ILE A 83 -1.02 11.17 1.77
C ILE A 83 -2.51 11.02 2.08
N HIS A 84 -3.35 11.48 1.16
CA HIS A 84 -4.79 11.18 1.14
C HIS A 84 -5.07 10.00 0.22
N LEU A 85 -5.72 8.97 0.77
CA LEU A 85 -6.08 7.76 0.01
C LEU A 85 -7.42 8.00 -0.69
N SER A 86 -7.37 8.18 -2.00
CA SER A 86 -8.50 8.66 -2.82
C SER A 86 -8.48 8.00 -4.19
N PRO A 87 -9.64 7.63 -4.77
CA PRO A 87 -9.72 7.18 -6.17
C PRO A 87 -9.22 8.21 -7.19
N ARG A 88 -9.19 9.50 -6.82
CA ARG A 88 -8.68 10.60 -7.64
C ARG A 88 -7.15 10.65 -7.72
N GLY A 89 -6.47 9.94 -6.83
CA GLY A 89 -5.02 9.94 -6.70
C GLY A 89 -4.30 9.19 -7.83
N ARG A 90 -2.98 9.35 -7.86
CA ARG A 90 -2.13 8.55 -8.74
C ARG A 90 -2.14 7.08 -8.27
N PRO A 91 -2.18 6.11 -9.18
CA PRO A 91 -2.11 4.70 -8.83
C PRO A 91 -0.85 4.37 -8.02
N LEU A 92 -1.04 3.68 -6.90
CA LEU A 92 0.07 3.16 -6.10
C LEU A 92 0.79 2.05 -6.88
N ASP A 93 2.08 2.20 -7.08
CA ASP A 93 2.93 1.17 -7.66
C ASP A 93 4.06 0.76 -6.71
N GLN A 94 4.76 -0.32 -7.05
CA GLN A 94 5.84 -0.86 -6.22
C GLN A 94 7.01 0.12 -6.06
N GLU A 95 7.24 0.99 -7.03
CA GLU A 95 8.28 2.02 -6.94
C GLU A 95 7.94 3.05 -5.87
N ARG A 96 6.68 3.51 -5.83
CA ARG A 96 6.22 4.43 -4.78
C ARG A 96 6.25 3.78 -3.40
N VAL A 97 5.87 2.51 -3.30
CA VAL A 97 5.98 1.75 -2.05
C VAL A 97 7.43 1.68 -1.56
N ARG A 98 8.40 1.39 -2.44
CA ARG A 98 9.83 1.39 -2.08
C ARG A 98 10.30 2.75 -1.57
N GLN A 99 9.91 3.83 -2.24
CA GLN A 99 10.25 5.19 -1.80
C GLN A 99 9.69 5.48 -0.41
N LEU A 100 8.44 5.13 -0.13
CA LEU A 100 7.82 5.31 1.18
C LEU A 100 8.48 4.44 2.27
N ALA A 101 8.84 3.20 1.96
CA ALA A 101 9.53 2.31 2.89
C ALA A 101 10.95 2.80 3.26
N MET A 102 11.61 3.56 2.39
CA MET A 102 12.91 4.18 2.65
C MET A 102 12.83 5.48 3.47
N MET A 103 11.66 6.09 3.57
CA MET A 103 11.44 7.27 4.41
C MET A 103 11.32 6.88 5.90
N PRO A 104 11.39 7.83 6.84
CA PRO A 104 11.22 7.53 8.26
C PRO A 104 9.80 7.06 8.61
N GLY A 105 8.83 7.29 7.73
CA GLY A 105 7.44 6.91 7.91
C GLY A 105 6.50 7.55 6.91
N VAL A 106 5.20 7.46 7.17
CA VAL A 106 4.12 8.02 6.35
C VAL A 106 2.98 8.51 7.23
N ARG A 107 2.34 9.60 6.81
CA ARG A 107 1.09 10.10 7.41
C ARG A 107 -0.04 9.89 6.41
N LEU A 108 -1.09 9.18 6.81
CA LEU A 108 -2.20 8.79 5.95
C LEU A 108 -3.49 9.44 6.43
N ILE A 109 -4.23 10.08 5.52
CA ILE A 109 -5.57 10.58 5.77
C ILE A 109 -6.57 9.59 5.18
N CYS A 110 -7.41 9.03 6.04
CA CYS A 110 -8.53 8.18 5.65
C CYS A 110 -9.77 9.04 5.45
N GLY A 111 -10.02 9.43 4.18
CA GLY A 111 -11.23 10.15 3.81
C GLY A 111 -12.47 9.28 3.99
N ARG A 112 -13.58 9.94 4.31
CA ARG A 112 -14.92 9.35 4.41
C ARG A 112 -15.92 10.22 3.66
N PHE A 113 -17.15 9.76 3.58
CA PHE A 113 -18.25 10.46 2.89
C PHE A 113 -17.91 10.69 1.41
N GLU A 114 -18.16 11.90 0.88
CA GLU A 114 -17.79 12.28 -0.49
C GLU A 114 -16.31 12.72 -0.64
N GLY A 115 -15.55 12.66 0.46
CA GLY A 115 -14.14 13.03 0.50
C GLY A 115 -13.83 14.17 1.44
N ILE A 116 -12.68 14.81 1.23
CA ILE A 116 -12.20 15.94 2.02
C ILE A 116 -12.28 17.24 1.23
N ASP A 117 -12.38 18.36 1.94
CA ASP A 117 -12.47 19.68 1.33
C ASP A 117 -11.19 19.98 0.53
N GLU A 118 -11.34 20.40 -0.73
CA GLU A 118 -10.25 20.63 -1.68
C GLU A 118 -9.24 21.66 -1.16
N ARG A 119 -9.69 22.65 -0.40
CA ARG A 119 -8.83 23.70 0.16
C ARG A 119 -7.76 23.16 1.11
N VAL A 120 -8.02 22.05 1.81
CA VAL A 120 -7.02 21.39 2.66
C VAL A 120 -5.99 20.66 1.80
N LEU A 121 -6.43 19.97 0.74
CA LEU A 121 -5.52 19.30 -0.21
C LEU A 121 -4.49 20.29 -0.78
N GLU A 122 -4.98 21.43 -1.24
CA GLU A 122 -4.15 22.49 -1.82
C GLU A 122 -3.25 23.17 -0.79
N ALA A 123 -3.82 23.61 0.35
CA ALA A 123 -3.10 24.35 1.38
C ALA A 123 -1.95 23.55 2.03
N ARG A 124 -2.12 22.25 2.18
CA ARG A 124 -1.13 21.36 2.79
C ARG A 124 -0.30 20.59 1.77
N ALA A 125 -0.49 20.81 0.46
CA ALA A 125 0.17 20.11 -0.64
C ALA A 125 0.10 18.58 -0.43
N ILE A 126 -1.11 18.04 -0.16
CA ILE A 126 -1.33 16.65 0.17
C ILE A 126 -1.22 15.79 -1.10
N GLU A 127 -0.42 14.75 -1.05
CA GLU A 127 -0.35 13.77 -2.14
C GLU A 127 -1.61 12.90 -2.15
N GLU A 128 -2.31 12.82 -3.28
CA GLU A 128 -3.41 11.86 -3.45
C GLU A 128 -2.90 10.58 -4.10
N VAL A 129 -3.24 9.43 -3.48
CA VAL A 129 -2.82 8.09 -3.92
C VAL A 129 -4.04 7.19 -4.03
N SER A 130 -4.16 6.47 -5.16
CA SER A 130 -5.20 5.49 -5.43
C SER A 130 -4.65 4.07 -5.37
N LEU A 131 -5.43 3.13 -4.80
CA LEU A 131 -5.13 1.70 -4.89
C LEU A 131 -5.57 1.06 -6.21
N GLY A 132 -6.42 1.72 -6.98
CA GLY A 132 -6.97 1.23 -8.23
C GLY A 132 -8.31 1.85 -8.59
N ASP A 133 -8.86 1.45 -9.72
CA ASP A 133 -10.08 2.00 -10.31
C ASP A 133 -11.34 1.38 -9.67
N PHE A 134 -11.50 1.55 -8.36
CA PHE A 134 -12.66 1.12 -7.59
C PHE A 134 -12.87 2.03 -6.38
N VAL A 135 -14.09 2.05 -5.85
CA VAL A 135 -14.47 2.87 -4.71
C VAL A 135 -14.58 2.02 -3.45
N LEU A 136 -13.99 2.50 -2.37
CA LEU A 136 -14.12 1.95 -1.02
C LEU A 136 -15.03 2.86 -0.17
N SER A 137 -15.60 2.31 0.90
CA SER A 137 -16.43 3.07 1.84
C SER A 137 -15.66 4.10 2.68
N GLY A 138 -14.32 4.05 2.62
CA GLY A 138 -13.40 4.94 3.33
C GLY A 138 -11.95 4.57 3.10
N GLY A 139 -11.04 5.38 3.60
CA GLY A 139 -9.60 5.24 3.36
C GLY A 139 -8.90 4.17 4.19
N GLU A 140 -9.52 3.64 5.28
CA GLU A 140 -8.85 2.74 6.22
C GLU A 140 -8.39 1.41 5.58
N PRO A 141 -9.18 0.73 4.72
CA PRO A 141 -8.69 -0.46 4.02
C PRO A 141 -7.50 -0.16 3.10
N ALA A 142 -7.52 1.02 2.46
CA ALA A 142 -6.41 1.47 1.62
C ALA A 142 -5.16 1.80 2.45
N ALA A 143 -5.31 2.40 3.62
CA ALA A 143 -4.22 2.67 4.56
C ALA A 143 -3.57 1.35 5.02
N ILE A 144 -4.38 0.36 5.39
CA ILE A 144 -3.90 -0.97 5.78
C ILE A 144 -3.07 -1.60 4.64
N ALA A 145 -3.57 -1.57 3.40
CA ALA A 145 -2.87 -2.14 2.25
C ALA A 145 -1.54 -1.42 1.95
N LEU A 146 -1.51 -0.09 2.02
CA LEU A 146 -0.30 0.69 1.81
C LEU A 146 0.74 0.42 2.91
N ILE A 147 0.30 0.40 4.18
CA ILE A 147 1.19 0.12 5.32
C ILE A 147 1.77 -1.29 5.19
N ASP A 148 0.95 -2.31 4.89
CA ASP A 148 1.41 -3.69 4.70
C ASP A 148 2.47 -3.78 3.61
N ALA A 149 2.23 -3.16 2.46
CA ALA A 149 3.18 -3.12 1.35
C ALA A 149 4.51 -2.45 1.73
N CYS A 150 4.48 -1.37 2.53
CA CYS A 150 5.70 -0.71 3.01
C CYS A 150 6.42 -1.57 4.05
N VAL A 151 5.69 -2.09 5.03
CA VAL A 151 6.23 -2.94 6.11
C VAL A 151 6.91 -4.17 5.54
N TRP A 152 6.33 -4.81 4.51
CA TRP A 152 6.94 -5.96 3.81
C TRP A 152 8.37 -5.70 3.34
N LEU A 153 8.67 -4.47 2.93
CA LEU A 153 9.99 -4.07 2.43
C LEU A 153 10.98 -3.65 3.53
N LEU A 154 10.54 -3.53 4.79
CA LEU A 154 11.44 -3.09 5.86
C LEU A 154 12.49 -4.16 6.20
N PRO A 155 13.73 -3.74 6.50
CA PRO A 155 14.77 -4.68 6.90
C PRO A 155 14.37 -5.53 8.12
N GLY A 156 14.59 -6.82 8.03
CA GLY A 156 14.31 -7.78 9.10
C GLY A 156 12.88 -8.36 9.11
N ILE A 157 12.02 -7.99 8.16
CA ILE A 157 10.68 -8.57 8.02
C ILE A 157 10.76 -9.89 7.24
N VAL A 158 11.38 -9.86 6.08
CA VAL A 158 11.60 -11.05 5.24
C VAL A 158 12.97 -11.64 5.59
N GLY A 159 13.01 -12.93 5.85
CA GLY A 159 14.23 -13.62 6.32
C GLY A 159 15.38 -13.66 5.31
N CYS A 160 15.11 -13.39 4.04
CA CYS A 160 16.09 -13.40 2.96
C CYS A 160 15.82 -12.26 1.99
N ALA A 161 16.80 -11.38 1.81
CA ALA A 161 16.70 -10.25 0.88
C ALA A 161 16.55 -10.70 -0.60
N GLU A 162 17.03 -11.91 -0.93
CA GLU A 162 16.89 -12.50 -2.26
C GLU A 162 15.43 -12.79 -2.61
N THR A 163 14.57 -13.05 -1.62
CA THR A 163 13.13 -13.22 -1.82
C THR A 163 12.51 -11.98 -2.45
N LEU A 164 12.83 -10.79 -1.95
CA LEU A 164 12.32 -9.52 -2.46
C LEU A 164 12.79 -9.23 -3.90
N ALA A 165 13.94 -9.75 -4.29
CA ALA A 165 14.49 -9.53 -5.63
C ALA A 165 13.78 -10.38 -6.71
N GLU A 166 13.16 -11.50 -6.35
CA GLU A 166 12.44 -12.39 -7.27
C GLU A 166 10.92 -12.13 -7.31
N GLU A 167 10.39 -11.24 -6.45
CA GLU A 167 8.95 -10.92 -6.40
C GLU A 167 8.45 -10.15 -7.62
N SER A 168 7.13 -10.19 -7.82
CA SER A 168 6.46 -9.39 -8.84
C SER A 168 6.84 -7.90 -8.73
N PHE A 169 7.07 -7.27 -9.86
CA PHE A 169 7.48 -5.86 -10.01
C PHE A 169 8.92 -5.52 -9.58
N ALA A 170 9.70 -6.48 -9.05
CA ALA A 170 11.10 -6.22 -8.69
C ALA A 170 11.90 -5.77 -9.93
N ASP A 171 11.82 -6.54 -11.01
CA ASP A 171 12.44 -6.27 -12.31
C ASP A 171 11.45 -5.72 -13.36
N GLY A 172 10.26 -5.29 -12.95
CA GLY A 172 9.20 -4.85 -13.85
C GLY A 172 8.39 -5.99 -14.50
N LEU A 173 8.62 -7.23 -14.07
CA LEU A 173 7.88 -8.41 -14.50
C LEU A 173 6.97 -8.93 -13.38
N LEU A 174 5.99 -9.76 -13.75
CA LEU A 174 5.30 -10.63 -12.80
C LEU A 174 6.21 -11.79 -12.41
N GLU A 175 6.03 -12.30 -11.21
CA GLU A 175 6.72 -13.49 -10.74
C GLU A 175 6.31 -14.74 -11.53
N TYR A 176 7.22 -15.69 -11.63
CA TYR A 176 7.00 -17.00 -12.26
C TYR A 176 6.07 -17.89 -11.40
N PRO A 177 5.45 -18.94 -11.98
CA PRO A 177 4.56 -19.82 -11.24
C PRO A 177 5.33 -20.72 -10.26
N HIS A 178 4.81 -20.85 -9.04
CA HIS A 178 5.38 -21.69 -7.99
C HIS A 178 4.74 -23.08 -7.95
N TYR A 179 5.54 -24.07 -7.61
CA TYR A 179 5.11 -25.45 -7.44
C TYR A 179 5.64 -26.00 -6.11
N THR A 180 4.82 -26.80 -5.45
CA THR A 180 5.17 -27.49 -4.21
C THR A 180 4.68 -28.95 -4.22
N ARG A 181 4.88 -29.67 -3.13
CA ARG A 181 4.42 -31.07 -2.97
C ARG A 181 2.90 -31.15 -2.95
N PRO A 182 2.34 -32.27 -3.48
CA PRO A 182 2.99 -33.44 -4.09
C PRO A 182 3.50 -33.14 -5.51
N GLN A 183 4.52 -33.88 -6.00
CA GLN A 183 5.11 -33.70 -7.33
C GLN A 183 4.11 -33.96 -8.47
N VAL A 184 3.13 -34.82 -8.25
CA VAL A 184 1.99 -35.04 -9.17
C VAL A 184 0.70 -34.83 -8.39
N TRP A 185 -0.14 -33.92 -8.86
CA TRP A 185 -1.45 -33.63 -8.29
C TRP A 185 -2.54 -33.72 -9.38
N GLN A 186 -3.49 -34.64 -9.21
CA GLN A 186 -4.58 -34.89 -10.17
C GLN A 186 -4.07 -35.09 -11.61
N GLY A 187 -3.01 -35.89 -11.82
CA GLY A 187 -2.40 -36.13 -13.10
C GLY A 187 -1.55 -35.01 -13.69
N ARG A 188 -1.40 -33.88 -12.97
CA ARG A 188 -0.57 -32.74 -13.35
C ARG A 188 0.76 -32.80 -12.63
N ALA A 189 1.85 -32.97 -13.36
CA ALA A 189 3.20 -33.01 -12.80
C ALA A 189 3.83 -31.62 -12.68
N VAL A 190 4.71 -31.46 -11.70
CA VAL A 190 5.64 -30.33 -11.65
C VAL A 190 6.55 -30.37 -12.87
N PRO A 191 6.87 -29.21 -13.51
CA PRO A 191 7.81 -29.18 -14.63
C PRO A 191 9.15 -29.84 -14.27
N GLU A 192 9.62 -30.75 -15.16
CA GLU A 192 10.82 -31.56 -14.93
C GLU A 192 12.07 -30.73 -14.63
N VAL A 193 12.18 -29.54 -15.25
CA VAL A 193 13.29 -28.61 -15.01
C VAL A 193 13.41 -28.21 -13.55
N LEU A 194 12.30 -28.09 -12.82
CA LEU A 194 12.28 -27.66 -11.42
C LEU A 194 12.75 -28.74 -10.45
N VAL A 195 12.73 -30.00 -10.87
CA VAL A 195 13.22 -31.17 -10.09
C VAL A 195 14.57 -31.68 -10.56
N SER A 196 15.17 -31.05 -11.58
CA SER A 196 16.44 -31.47 -12.20
C SER A 196 17.69 -31.24 -11.35
N GLY A 197 17.66 -30.33 -10.37
CA GLY A 197 18.84 -29.86 -9.63
C GLY A 197 19.76 -28.92 -10.41
N ASP A 198 19.48 -28.67 -11.70
CA ASP A 198 20.28 -27.73 -12.51
C ASP A 198 19.81 -26.28 -12.27
N HIS A 199 20.47 -25.60 -11.36
CA HIS A 199 20.13 -24.22 -10.98
C HIS A 199 20.20 -23.25 -12.16
N ARG A 200 21.04 -23.48 -13.16
CA ARG A 200 21.11 -22.62 -14.36
C ARG A 200 19.85 -22.77 -15.22
N ARG A 201 19.44 -24.03 -15.47
CA ARG A 201 18.20 -24.32 -16.22
C ARG A 201 16.96 -23.85 -15.45
N ILE A 202 16.95 -24.01 -14.13
CA ILE A 202 15.86 -23.53 -13.28
C ILE A 202 15.72 -22.02 -13.38
N ARG A 203 16.81 -21.25 -13.25
CA ARG A 203 16.77 -19.78 -13.41
C ARG A 203 16.29 -19.34 -14.80
N ALA A 204 16.77 -19.97 -15.85
CA ALA A 204 16.34 -19.68 -17.22
C ALA A 204 14.83 -19.94 -17.41
N TRP A 205 14.33 -21.04 -16.87
CA TRP A 205 12.92 -21.38 -16.92
C TRP A 205 12.06 -20.36 -16.13
N ARG A 206 12.46 -20.00 -14.91
CA ARG A 206 11.77 -19.00 -14.10
C ARG A 206 11.67 -17.67 -14.86
N ARG A 207 12.75 -17.22 -15.47
CA ARG A 207 12.75 -15.99 -16.26
C ARG A 207 11.81 -16.06 -17.45
N ALA A 208 11.87 -17.13 -18.21
CA ALA A 208 10.99 -17.33 -19.37
C ALA A 208 9.50 -17.35 -18.98
N GLU A 209 9.16 -17.98 -17.85
CA GLU A 209 7.78 -18.01 -17.34
C GLU A 209 7.33 -16.63 -16.83
N ALA A 210 8.19 -15.88 -16.13
CA ALA A 210 7.89 -14.51 -15.71
C ALA A 210 7.61 -13.60 -16.92
N GLU A 211 8.41 -13.67 -17.95
CA GLU A 211 8.22 -12.93 -19.20
C GLU A 211 6.93 -13.34 -19.93
N ARG A 212 6.66 -14.65 -20.03
CA ARG A 212 5.43 -15.17 -20.63
C ARG A 212 4.19 -14.66 -19.87
N LEU A 213 4.16 -14.83 -18.54
CA LEU A 213 3.03 -14.40 -17.71
C LEU A 213 2.81 -12.88 -17.78
N THR A 214 3.88 -12.11 -17.78
CA THR A 214 3.79 -10.64 -17.88
C THR A 214 3.20 -10.23 -19.23
N ARG A 215 3.69 -10.82 -20.31
CA ARG A 215 3.16 -10.56 -21.66
C ARG A 215 1.67 -10.87 -21.78
N GLU A 216 1.24 -12.00 -21.22
CA GLU A 216 -0.14 -12.47 -21.32
C GLU A 216 -1.11 -11.70 -20.39
N ARG A 217 -0.69 -11.39 -19.17
CA ARG A 217 -1.58 -10.88 -18.12
C ARG A 217 -1.48 -9.39 -17.90
N ARG A 218 -0.31 -8.81 -18.17
CA ARG A 218 0.00 -7.40 -17.94
C ARG A 218 0.76 -6.81 -19.12
N PRO A 219 0.09 -6.65 -20.29
CA PRO A 219 0.72 -6.08 -21.49
C PRO A 219 1.27 -4.67 -21.26
N ASP A 220 0.68 -3.90 -20.34
CA ASP A 220 1.17 -2.60 -19.90
C ASP A 220 2.57 -2.66 -19.25
N LEU A 221 2.81 -3.65 -18.38
CA LEU A 221 4.12 -3.90 -17.78
C LEU A 221 5.11 -4.42 -18.83
N TRP A 222 4.65 -5.29 -19.72
CA TRP A 222 5.49 -5.83 -20.78
C TRP A 222 6.03 -4.76 -21.72
N GLN A 223 5.21 -3.78 -22.09
CA GLN A 223 5.67 -2.63 -22.88
C GLN A 223 6.74 -1.81 -22.17
N ARG A 224 6.52 -1.49 -20.88
CA ARG A 224 7.50 -0.76 -20.06
C ARG A 224 8.81 -1.53 -19.89
N TYR A 225 8.72 -2.85 -19.72
CA TYR A 225 9.88 -3.72 -19.62
C TYR A 225 10.71 -3.72 -20.89
N GLY A 226 10.09 -3.85 -22.06
CA GLY A 226 10.76 -3.80 -23.37
C GLY A 226 11.50 -2.47 -23.63
N SER A 227 10.90 -1.34 -23.24
CA SER A 227 11.52 -0.02 -23.38
C SER A 227 12.80 0.12 -22.55
N ARG A 228 12.83 -0.44 -21.33
CA ARG A 228 14.02 -0.41 -20.44
C ARG A 228 15.20 -1.25 -20.92
N GLN A 229 14.98 -2.23 -21.82
CA GLN A 229 16.06 -3.05 -22.38
C GLN A 229 16.68 -2.45 -23.65
N SER A 230 16.07 -1.39 -24.19
CA SER A 230 16.51 -0.72 -25.42
C SER A 230 17.32 0.54 -25.14
N ASP A 231 17.38 0.99 -23.90
CA ASP A 231 18.24 2.06 -23.40
C ASP A 231 19.50 1.49 -22.70
#